data_ccd2fb95f10308ea37fa73f82ee0e665
#
_entry.id   ccd2fb95f10308ea37fa73f82ee0e665
#
_cell.length_a   1.000
_cell.length_b   1.000
_cell.length_c   1.000
_cell.angle_alpha   90.00
_cell.angle_beta   90.00
_cell.angle_gamma   90.00
#
_symmetry.space_group_name_H-M   'P 1'
#
loop_
_entity.id
_entity.type
_entity.pdbx_description
1 polymer ?
#
loop_
_entity_poly.entity_id
_entity_poly.type
_entity_poly.pdbx_seq_one_letter_code
_entity_poly.pdbx_strand_id
1 'polypeptide(L)'
;MLRLGENILRLLIVEDEKQLCDTIAKSLYAAGYEVDTCYDGDEALDYILTEEYDLIVLDLNLPGRDGMDILRELRQDNDETKVIILSARSQIADKVEGLDAGANDYMEKPFHLQELEARIRNLTRRKFVQEDVCVRCGAIRFDTKKREAYAKDALLSLTRKESGILEYLLLNQGRPVSQEELIEHVWDASVDSFSGSVRVHVSSLRKKLKSVLGYDPIINKVGEGYKITEGV
;
A
#
# COMPACT_ATOMS: atom_id res chain seq x y z
N MET A 1 15.39 6.91 17.79
CA MET A 1 14.26 6.36 18.56
C MET A 1 13.44 5.57 17.56
N LEU A 2 13.71 4.27 17.46
CA LEU A 2 13.12 3.37 16.45
C LEU A 2 11.63 3.22 16.75
N ARG A 3 10.80 3.48 15.74
CA ARG A 3 9.36 3.18 15.81
C ARG A 3 9.21 1.65 15.79
N LEU A 4 8.80 1.09 16.89
CA LEU A 4 8.43 -0.32 17.02
C LEU A 4 7.11 -0.52 16.26
N GLY A 5 7.16 -1.27 15.14
CA GLY A 5 5.95 -1.76 14.46
C GLY A 5 5.77 -1.39 12.97
N GLU A 6 6.71 -0.70 12.33
CA GLU A 6 6.67 -0.57 10.86
C GLU A 6 7.43 -1.76 10.25
N ASN A 7 6.73 -2.64 9.56
CA ASN A 7 7.35 -3.69 8.74
C ASN A 7 8.12 -2.96 7.62
N ILE A 8 9.46 -2.96 7.72
CA ILE A 8 10.31 -2.32 6.70
C ILE A 8 10.24 -3.19 5.46
N LEU A 9 9.80 -2.60 4.34
CA LEU A 9 9.69 -3.33 3.08
C LEU A 9 11.06 -3.67 2.54
N ARG A 10 11.24 -4.93 2.14
CA ARG A 10 12.48 -5.47 1.60
C ARG A 10 12.41 -5.56 0.08
N LEU A 11 13.33 -4.92 -0.59
CA LEU A 11 13.40 -4.83 -2.05
C LEU A 11 14.64 -5.54 -2.57
N LEU A 12 14.52 -6.18 -3.73
CA LEU A 12 15.67 -6.69 -4.49
C LEU A 12 15.83 -5.86 -5.77
N ILE A 13 17.05 -5.38 -6.01
CA ILE A 13 17.43 -4.69 -7.26
C ILE A 13 18.36 -5.60 -8.05
N VAL A 14 17.91 -6.01 -9.23
CA VAL A 14 18.67 -6.87 -10.15
C VAL A 14 19.03 -6.04 -11.37
N GLU A 15 20.31 -5.68 -11.49
CA GLU A 15 20.82 -4.76 -12.51
C GLU A 15 22.32 -5.01 -12.70
N ASP A 16 22.80 -5.28 -13.92
CA ASP A 16 24.19 -5.60 -14.20
C ASP A 16 25.10 -4.36 -14.20
N GLU A 17 24.56 -3.17 -14.49
CA GLU A 17 25.30 -1.92 -14.40
C GLU A 17 25.45 -1.51 -12.93
N LYS A 18 26.59 -1.88 -12.30
CA LYS A 18 26.85 -1.65 -10.86
C LYS A 18 26.61 -0.22 -10.40
N GLN A 19 27.01 0.78 -11.21
CA GLN A 19 26.83 2.18 -10.84
C GLN A 19 25.36 2.57 -10.78
N LEU A 20 24.53 2.06 -11.70
CA LEU A 20 23.08 2.28 -11.73
C LEU A 20 22.42 1.54 -10.56
N CYS A 21 22.73 0.27 -10.38
CA CYS A 21 22.25 -0.55 -9.28
C CYS A 21 22.51 0.10 -7.91
N ASP A 22 23.76 0.49 -7.64
CA ASP A 22 24.16 1.17 -6.40
C ASP A 22 23.45 2.52 -6.20
N THR A 23 23.20 3.25 -7.30
CA THR A 23 22.50 4.54 -7.25
C THR A 23 21.03 4.36 -6.89
N ILE A 24 20.38 3.37 -7.50
CA ILE A 24 18.99 3.00 -7.17
C ILE A 24 18.91 2.56 -5.71
N ALA A 25 19.79 1.63 -5.29
CA ALA A 25 19.79 1.09 -3.93
C ALA A 25 19.97 2.19 -2.87
N LYS A 26 20.91 3.12 -3.08
CA LYS A 26 21.13 4.25 -2.16
C LYS A 26 19.90 5.17 -2.05
N SER A 27 19.24 5.45 -3.17
CA SER A 27 18.01 6.27 -3.19
C SER A 27 16.89 5.62 -2.40
N LEU A 28 16.65 4.31 -2.63
CA LEU A 28 15.62 3.55 -1.95
C LEU A 28 15.92 3.33 -0.47
N TYR A 29 17.18 3.08 -0.11
CA TYR A 29 17.60 3.02 1.29
C TYR A 29 17.34 4.35 2.03
N ALA A 30 17.65 5.48 1.38
CA ALA A 30 17.36 6.81 1.92
C ALA A 30 15.84 7.08 2.05
N ALA A 31 15.01 6.43 1.23
CA ALA A 31 13.56 6.47 1.30
C ALA A 31 12.97 5.54 2.38
N GLY A 32 13.79 4.74 3.08
CA GLY A 32 13.39 3.90 4.22
C GLY A 32 13.11 2.44 3.88
N TYR A 33 13.54 1.94 2.72
CA TYR A 33 13.44 0.53 2.35
C TYR A 33 14.69 -0.25 2.79
N GLU A 34 14.55 -1.54 3.06
CA GLU A 34 15.68 -2.49 3.06
C GLU A 34 15.92 -2.91 1.61
N VAL A 35 17.19 -2.91 1.17
CA VAL A 35 17.51 -3.11 -0.24
C VAL A 35 18.68 -4.07 -0.38
N ASP A 36 18.42 -5.19 -1.05
CA ASP A 36 19.46 -6.11 -1.53
C ASP A 36 19.75 -5.82 -3.00
N THR A 37 20.98 -6.07 -3.43
CA THR A 37 21.43 -5.83 -4.81
C THR A 37 22.04 -7.08 -5.41
N CYS A 38 21.74 -7.35 -6.68
CA CYS A 38 22.27 -8.44 -7.44
C CYS A 38 22.63 -7.98 -8.86
N TYR A 39 23.69 -8.53 -9.45
CA TYR A 39 24.23 -8.08 -10.73
C TYR A 39 24.23 -9.18 -11.80
N ASP A 40 23.74 -10.36 -11.46
CA ASP A 40 23.73 -11.55 -12.30
C ASP A 40 22.40 -12.27 -12.19
N GLY A 41 21.90 -12.83 -13.31
CA GLY A 41 20.58 -13.42 -13.35
C GLY A 41 20.48 -14.78 -12.65
N ASP A 42 21.55 -15.58 -12.62
CA ASP A 42 21.54 -16.86 -11.91
C ASP A 42 21.59 -16.63 -10.39
N GLU A 43 22.41 -15.67 -9.92
CA GLU A 43 22.44 -15.24 -8.52
C GLU A 43 21.10 -14.63 -8.09
N ALA A 44 20.46 -13.83 -8.96
CA ALA A 44 19.16 -13.24 -8.67
C ALA A 44 18.07 -14.30 -8.44
N LEU A 45 18.10 -15.38 -9.22
CA LEU A 45 17.16 -16.48 -9.03
C LEU A 45 17.36 -17.18 -7.68
N ASP A 46 18.62 -17.39 -7.27
CA ASP A 46 18.93 -17.97 -5.96
C ASP A 46 18.38 -17.10 -4.82
N TYR A 47 18.54 -15.77 -4.90
CA TYR A 47 17.95 -14.84 -3.92
C TYR A 47 16.42 -14.94 -3.90
N ILE A 48 15.78 -14.93 -5.05
CA ILE A 48 14.31 -14.99 -5.20
C ILE A 48 13.72 -16.29 -4.64
N LEU A 49 14.44 -17.39 -4.76
CA LEU A 49 13.99 -18.71 -4.27
C LEU A 49 14.26 -18.94 -2.78
N THR A 50 15.23 -18.24 -2.19
CA THR A 50 15.66 -18.43 -0.80
C THR A 50 15.18 -17.36 0.15
N GLU A 51 14.86 -16.17 -0.34
CA GLU A 51 14.51 -15.00 0.46
C GLU A 51 13.15 -14.44 0.05
N GLU A 52 12.48 -13.76 0.98
CA GLU A 52 11.21 -13.09 0.73
C GLU A 52 11.43 -11.60 0.43
N TYR A 53 10.88 -11.13 -0.69
CA TYR A 53 10.91 -9.73 -1.08
C TYR A 53 9.49 -9.20 -1.31
N ASP A 54 9.28 -7.93 -0.92
CA ASP A 54 8.03 -7.22 -1.16
C ASP A 54 7.90 -6.74 -2.60
N LEU A 55 9.04 -6.35 -3.20
CA LEU A 55 9.12 -5.91 -4.58
C LEU A 55 10.52 -6.18 -5.14
N ILE A 56 10.56 -6.57 -6.41
CA ILE A 56 11.77 -6.77 -7.18
C ILE A 56 11.80 -5.75 -8.32
N VAL A 57 12.92 -5.04 -8.46
CA VAL A 57 13.24 -4.24 -9.64
C VAL A 57 14.18 -5.09 -10.49
N LEU A 58 13.76 -5.44 -11.71
CA LEU A 58 14.40 -6.46 -12.52
C LEU A 58 14.77 -5.92 -13.91
N ASP A 59 16.07 -5.87 -14.21
CA ASP A 59 16.51 -5.71 -15.61
C ASP A 59 16.27 -7.02 -16.39
N LEU A 60 15.96 -6.89 -17.65
CA LEU A 60 15.82 -8.04 -18.56
C LEU A 60 17.17 -8.48 -19.14
N ASN A 61 18.10 -7.56 -19.35
CA ASN A 61 19.37 -7.84 -19.99
C ASN A 61 20.45 -8.10 -18.94
N LEU A 62 20.44 -9.28 -18.34
CA LEU A 62 21.38 -9.68 -17.30
C LEU A 62 22.40 -10.68 -17.86
N PRO A 63 23.64 -10.73 -17.32
CA PRO A 63 24.52 -11.86 -17.54
C PRO A 63 23.93 -13.10 -16.87
N GLY A 64 24.33 -14.27 -17.37
CA GLY A 64 23.81 -15.55 -16.91
C GLY A 64 22.40 -15.81 -17.45
N ARG A 65 21.37 -15.45 -16.72
CA ARG A 65 19.96 -15.69 -17.06
C ARG A 65 19.23 -14.42 -17.48
N ASP A 66 18.41 -14.49 -18.54
CA ASP A 66 17.54 -13.38 -18.99
C ASP A 66 16.45 -13.08 -17.93
N GLY A 67 16.18 -11.79 -17.69
CA GLY A 67 15.21 -11.38 -16.67
C GLY A 67 13.78 -11.86 -16.95
N MET A 68 13.41 -12.10 -18.23
CA MET A 68 12.10 -12.67 -18.55
C MET A 68 11.96 -14.11 -18.06
N ASP A 69 13.07 -14.89 -18.13
CA ASP A 69 13.06 -16.27 -17.63
C ASP A 69 12.98 -16.29 -16.09
N ILE A 70 13.69 -15.38 -15.42
CA ILE A 70 13.58 -15.19 -13.96
C ILE A 70 12.13 -14.84 -13.57
N LEU A 71 11.49 -13.90 -14.28
CA LEU A 71 10.11 -13.51 -14.02
C LEU A 71 9.15 -14.69 -14.18
N ARG A 72 9.29 -15.46 -15.26
CA ARG A 72 8.45 -16.65 -15.52
C ARG A 72 8.62 -17.71 -14.44
N GLU A 73 9.85 -17.93 -13.98
CA GLU A 73 10.14 -18.90 -12.93
C GLU A 73 9.57 -18.42 -11.57
N LEU A 74 9.76 -17.16 -11.21
CA LEU A 74 9.14 -16.59 -10.03
C LEU A 74 7.61 -16.79 -10.03
N ARG A 75 6.95 -16.59 -11.17
CA ARG A 75 5.48 -16.67 -11.27
C ARG A 75 4.93 -18.10 -11.26
N GLN A 76 5.76 -19.14 -11.31
CA GLN A 76 5.28 -20.51 -11.11
C GLN A 76 4.78 -20.75 -9.69
N ASP A 77 5.46 -20.15 -8.70
CA ASP A 77 5.19 -20.43 -7.29
C ASP A 77 4.82 -19.16 -6.47
N ASN A 78 4.98 -17.95 -7.04
CA ASN A 78 4.78 -16.70 -6.33
C ASN A 78 4.14 -15.61 -7.19
N ASP A 79 2.84 -15.37 -6.96
CA ASP A 79 2.06 -14.30 -7.60
C ASP A 79 2.03 -13.01 -6.75
N GLU A 80 2.50 -13.05 -5.51
CA GLU A 80 2.34 -11.95 -4.57
C GLU A 80 3.45 -10.91 -4.66
N THR A 81 4.71 -11.34 -4.83
CA THR A 81 5.86 -10.44 -4.95
C THR A 81 5.70 -9.51 -6.15
N LYS A 82 5.80 -8.20 -5.90
CA LYS A 82 5.67 -7.21 -6.97
C LYS A 82 6.94 -7.14 -7.80
N VAL A 83 6.79 -7.03 -9.12
CA VAL A 83 7.93 -6.91 -10.04
C VAL A 83 7.75 -5.68 -10.90
N ILE A 84 8.78 -4.81 -10.91
CA ILE A 84 8.94 -3.72 -11.88
C ILE A 84 10.07 -4.14 -12.82
N ILE A 85 9.77 -4.24 -14.11
CA ILE A 85 10.81 -4.42 -15.12
C ILE A 85 11.47 -3.07 -15.41
N LEU A 86 12.81 -3.02 -15.39
CA LEU A 86 13.60 -1.93 -15.94
C LEU A 86 14.31 -2.43 -17.18
N SER A 87 14.09 -1.82 -18.36
CA SER A 87 14.73 -2.34 -19.56
C SER A 87 14.99 -1.27 -20.62
N ALA A 88 16.05 -1.45 -21.40
CA ALA A 88 16.30 -0.70 -22.62
C ALA A 88 15.41 -1.15 -23.80
N ARG A 89 14.69 -2.27 -23.68
CA ARG A 89 13.74 -2.75 -24.69
C ARG A 89 12.51 -1.83 -24.68
N SER A 90 12.33 -1.06 -25.75
CA SER A 90 11.31 0.01 -25.81
C SER A 90 10.12 -0.32 -26.71
N GLN A 91 10.12 -1.48 -27.38
CA GLN A 91 9.02 -1.87 -28.26
C GLN A 91 7.76 -2.18 -27.44
N ILE A 92 6.62 -1.82 -27.99
CA ILE A 92 5.33 -2.10 -27.34
C ILE A 92 5.16 -3.60 -27.07
N ALA A 93 5.65 -4.45 -28.01
CA ALA A 93 5.59 -5.89 -27.87
C ALA A 93 6.34 -6.39 -26.61
N ASP A 94 7.54 -5.85 -26.34
CA ASP A 94 8.33 -6.23 -25.16
C ASP A 94 7.61 -5.85 -23.85
N LYS A 95 6.96 -4.69 -23.83
CA LYS A 95 6.19 -4.24 -22.66
C LYS A 95 4.98 -5.13 -22.41
N VAL A 96 4.24 -5.46 -23.47
CA VAL A 96 3.08 -6.34 -23.39
C VAL A 96 3.51 -7.72 -22.89
N GLU A 97 4.58 -8.28 -23.47
CA GLU A 97 5.13 -9.58 -23.05
C GLU A 97 5.52 -9.58 -21.58
N GLY A 98 6.23 -8.54 -21.10
CA GLY A 98 6.63 -8.45 -19.70
C GLY A 98 5.43 -8.36 -18.74
N LEU A 99 4.42 -7.58 -19.08
CA LEU A 99 3.20 -7.45 -18.27
C LEU A 99 2.35 -8.72 -18.29
N ASP A 100 2.22 -9.37 -19.46
CA ASP A 100 1.49 -10.64 -19.61
C ASP A 100 2.20 -11.79 -18.89
N ALA A 101 3.54 -11.73 -18.80
CA ALA A 101 4.34 -12.67 -18.01
C ALA A 101 4.21 -12.46 -16.48
N GLY A 102 3.47 -11.44 -16.04
CA GLY A 102 3.14 -11.21 -14.65
C GLY A 102 3.95 -10.10 -13.96
N ALA A 103 4.66 -9.23 -14.71
CA ALA A 103 5.20 -8.01 -14.13
C ALA A 103 4.06 -7.05 -13.72
N ASN A 104 4.26 -6.31 -12.63
CA ASN A 104 3.27 -5.35 -12.14
C ASN A 104 3.42 -3.96 -12.78
N ASP A 105 4.60 -3.66 -13.30
CA ASP A 105 4.90 -2.44 -14.04
C ASP A 105 6.10 -2.64 -14.95
N TYR A 106 6.23 -1.76 -15.95
CA TYR A 106 7.32 -1.76 -16.91
C TYR A 106 7.84 -0.33 -17.12
N MET A 107 9.15 -0.13 -16.99
CA MET A 107 9.78 1.17 -17.08
C MET A 107 10.98 1.12 -18.02
N GLU A 108 11.04 2.07 -18.95
CA GLU A 108 12.12 2.15 -19.94
C GLU A 108 13.35 2.84 -19.38
N LYS A 109 14.53 2.39 -19.79
CA LYS A 109 15.79 3.13 -19.63
C LYS A 109 16.00 4.06 -20.83
N PRO A 110 16.42 5.35 -20.63
CA PRO A 110 16.73 5.99 -19.35
C PRO A 110 15.50 6.49 -18.60
N PHE A 111 15.55 6.47 -17.27
CA PHE A 111 14.46 6.89 -16.38
C PHE A 111 14.94 7.85 -15.29
N HIS A 112 13.99 8.49 -14.59
CA HIS A 112 14.29 9.30 -13.41
C HIS A 112 14.05 8.48 -12.13
N LEU A 113 15.00 8.54 -11.18
CA LEU A 113 14.90 7.83 -9.90
C LEU A 113 13.60 8.17 -9.14
N GLN A 114 13.18 9.43 -9.18
CA GLN A 114 11.92 9.87 -8.56
C GLN A 114 10.68 9.16 -9.16
N GLU A 115 10.71 8.83 -10.46
CA GLU A 115 9.64 8.06 -11.09
C GLU A 115 9.63 6.62 -10.58
N LEU A 116 10.80 5.96 -10.52
CA LEU A 116 10.93 4.61 -9.98
C LEU A 116 10.43 4.55 -8.53
N GLU A 117 10.85 5.48 -7.68
CA GLU A 117 10.39 5.58 -6.29
C GLU A 117 8.86 5.75 -6.19
N ALA A 118 8.26 6.58 -7.05
CA ALA A 118 6.81 6.78 -7.07
C ALA A 118 6.07 5.50 -7.47
N ARG A 119 6.58 4.73 -8.43
CA ARG A 119 6.02 3.45 -8.87
C ARG A 119 6.14 2.38 -7.79
N ILE A 120 7.33 2.24 -7.16
CA ILE A 120 7.56 1.36 -6.01
C ILE A 120 6.56 1.69 -4.92
N ARG A 121 6.47 2.96 -4.49
CA ARG A 121 5.53 3.40 -3.46
C ARG A 121 4.07 3.09 -3.82
N ASN A 122 3.68 3.20 -5.09
CA ASN A 122 2.33 2.87 -5.53
C ASN A 122 2.03 1.37 -5.46
N LEU A 123 2.99 0.54 -5.88
CA LEU A 123 2.84 -0.92 -5.86
C LEU A 123 2.90 -1.51 -4.45
N THR A 124 3.74 -0.96 -3.60
CA THR A 124 3.90 -1.42 -2.21
C THR A 124 2.86 -0.84 -1.26
N ARG A 125 2.24 0.31 -1.60
CA ARG A 125 1.16 0.91 -0.80
C ARG A 125 0.00 -0.04 -0.51
N ARG A 126 -0.24 -1.03 -1.38
CA ARG A 126 -1.30 -2.03 -1.19
C ARG A 126 -0.97 -3.10 -0.17
N LYS A 127 0.32 -3.38 0.13
CA LYS A 127 0.69 -4.35 1.18
C LYS A 127 0.43 -3.81 2.58
N PHE A 128 0.64 -2.51 2.82
CA PHE A 128 0.23 -1.88 4.10
C PHE A 128 -1.29 -1.89 4.34
N VAL A 129 -2.09 -2.13 3.28
CA VAL A 129 -3.55 -2.26 3.36
C VAL A 129 -4.00 -3.74 3.35
N GLN A 130 -3.11 -4.70 3.04
CA GLN A 130 -3.50 -6.09 2.77
C GLN A 130 -3.19 -7.08 3.91
N GLU A 131 -2.33 -6.75 4.89
CA GLU A 131 -2.12 -7.60 6.07
C GLU A 131 -3.21 -7.42 7.14
N ASP A 132 -3.91 -6.29 7.18
CA ASP A 132 -5.11 -6.16 8.00
C ASP A 132 -6.39 -6.06 7.15
N VAL A 133 -6.88 -7.20 6.68
CA VAL A 133 -8.28 -7.30 6.18
C VAL A 133 -9.28 -6.78 7.23
N CYS A 134 -8.82 -6.63 8.46
CA CYS A 134 -9.58 -6.16 9.60
C CYS A 134 -8.84 -5.07 10.37
N VAL A 135 -9.19 -3.81 10.12
CA VAL A 135 -8.71 -2.69 10.96
C VAL A 135 -9.49 -2.68 12.28
N ARG A 136 -8.80 -2.51 13.40
CA ARG A 136 -9.41 -2.57 14.74
C ARG A 136 -9.09 -1.35 15.58
N CYS A 137 -10.05 -0.94 16.42
CA CYS A 137 -9.85 0.05 17.48
C CYS A 137 -10.73 -0.37 18.68
N GLY A 138 -10.11 -0.89 19.72
CA GLY A 138 -10.83 -1.48 20.86
C GLY A 138 -11.80 -2.57 20.41
N ALA A 139 -13.08 -2.42 20.72
CA ALA A 139 -14.14 -3.36 20.36
C ALA A 139 -14.72 -3.14 18.94
N ILE A 140 -14.14 -2.23 18.15
CA ILE A 140 -14.57 -1.97 16.77
C ILE A 140 -13.65 -2.73 15.82
N ARG A 141 -14.24 -3.39 14.82
CA ARG A 141 -13.55 -4.11 13.74
C ARG A 141 -14.18 -3.74 12.41
N PHE A 142 -13.35 -3.46 11.40
CA PHE A 142 -13.78 -3.16 10.04
C PHE A 142 -13.09 -4.09 9.05
N ASP A 143 -13.87 -4.90 8.33
CA ASP A 143 -13.37 -5.72 7.22
C ASP A 143 -13.32 -4.86 5.96
N THR A 144 -12.11 -4.57 5.48
CA THR A 144 -11.89 -3.68 4.34
C THR A 144 -12.25 -4.31 3.00
N LYS A 145 -12.22 -5.65 2.89
CA LYS A 145 -12.63 -6.38 1.67
C LYS A 145 -14.14 -6.47 1.54
N LYS A 146 -14.81 -6.86 2.61
CA LYS A 146 -16.27 -6.98 2.64
C LYS A 146 -16.96 -5.63 2.87
N ARG A 147 -16.20 -4.61 3.32
CA ARG A 147 -16.69 -3.32 3.77
C ARG A 147 -17.73 -3.42 4.88
N GLU A 148 -17.53 -4.38 5.77
CA GLU A 148 -18.39 -4.68 6.91
C GLU A 148 -17.75 -4.18 8.21
N ALA A 149 -18.55 -3.47 9.01
CA ALA A 149 -18.17 -2.96 10.32
C ALA A 149 -18.83 -3.77 11.43
N TYR A 150 -18.08 -4.05 12.47
CA TYR A 150 -18.56 -4.76 13.65
C TYR A 150 -18.19 -3.99 14.92
N ALA A 151 -19.08 -4.03 15.91
CA ALA A 151 -18.81 -3.54 17.25
C ALA A 151 -19.23 -4.62 18.27
N LYS A 152 -18.34 -5.08 19.15
CA LYS A 152 -18.56 -6.22 20.06
C LYS A 152 -19.17 -7.43 19.33
N ASP A 153 -18.59 -7.77 18.16
CA ASP A 153 -19.03 -8.85 17.27
C ASP A 153 -20.41 -8.67 16.61
N ALA A 154 -21.15 -7.61 16.89
CA ALA A 154 -22.38 -7.27 16.20
C ALA A 154 -22.11 -6.53 14.89
N LEU A 155 -22.67 -7.02 13.78
CA LEU A 155 -22.59 -6.35 12.48
C LEU A 155 -23.36 -5.02 12.55
N LEU A 156 -22.68 -3.93 12.14
CA LEU A 156 -23.25 -2.59 12.09
C LEU A 156 -23.88 -2.31 10.72
N SER A 157 -25.13 -1.90 10.71
CA SER A 157 -25.79 -1.43 9.48
C SER A 157 -25.38 0.02 9.19
N LEU A 158 -24.30 0.19 8.42
CA LEU A 158 -23.76 1.50 8.01
C LEU A 158 -24.14 1.83 6.57
N THR A 159 -24.38 3.10 6.29
CA THR A 159 -24.45 3.60 4.91
C THR A 159 -23.06 3.65 4.30
N ARG A 160 -22.96 3.75 2.96
CA ARG A 160 -21.67 3.84 2.24
C ARG A 160 -20.77 4.96 2.78
N LYS A 161 -21.34 6.13 3.12
CA LYS A 161 -20.60 7.27 3.66
C LYS A 161 -20.16 7.05 5.11
N GLU A 162 -21.02 6.50 5.95
CA GLU A 162 -20.66 6.14 7.34
C GLU A 162 -19.56 5.08 7.38
N SER A 163 -19.65 4.09 6.49
CA SER A 163 -18.64 3.04 6.33
C SER A 163 -17.28 3.64 5.91
N GLY A 164 -17.26 4.53 4.92
CA GLY A 164 -16.03 5.21 4.48
C GLY A 164 -15.44 6.12 5.56
N ILE A 165 -16.26 6.83 6.32
CA ILE A 165 -15.79 7.65 7.45
C ILE A 165 -15.16 6.76 8.53
N LEU A 166 -15.83 5.66 8.90
CA LEU A 166 -15.31 4.74 9.92
C LEU A 166 -13.99 4.12 9.48
N GLU A 167 -13.92 3.61 8.25
CA GLU A 167 -12.70 3.07 7.65
C GLU A 167 -11.56 4.08 7.72
N TYR A 168 -11.78 5.31 7.26
CA TYR A 168 -10.74 6.34 7.23
C TYR A 168 -10.27 6.75 8.63
N LEU A 169 -11.18 6.85 9.60
CA LEU A 169 -10.81 7.12 11.00
C LEU A 169 -10.02 5.96 11.62
N LEU A 170 -10.38 4.72 11.31
CA LEU A 170 -9.66 3.54 11.79
C LEU A 170 -8.25 3.43 11.17
N LEU A 171 -8.07 3.79 9.91
CA LEU A 171 -6.76 3.82 9.26
C LEU A 171 -5.86 4.97 9.76
N ASN A 172 -6.45 6.02 10.34
CA ASN A 172 -5.74 7.18 10.87
C ASN A 172 -5.81 7.27 12.40
N GLN A 173 -5.76 6.13 13.10
CA GLN A 173 -5.74 6.09 14.56
C GLN A 173 -4.57 6.90 15.12
N GLY A 174 -4.79 7.49 16.31
CA GLY A 174 -3.74 8.25 16.99
C GLY A 174 -3.74 9.76 16.69
N ARG A 175 -4.25 10.21 15.52
CA ARG A 175 -4.37 11.63 15.16
C ARG A 175 -5.80 12.07 14.91
N PRO A 176 -6.12 13.36 15.02
CA PRO A 176 -7.35 13.93 14.48
C PRO A 176 -7.35 13.90 12.95
N VAL A 177 -8.52 13.72 12.35
CA VAL A 177 -8.78 13.80 10.91
C VAL A 177 -9.70 14.99 10.66
N SER A 178 -9.30 15.91 9.80
CA SER A 178 -10.09 17.11 9.52
C SER A 178 -11.36 16.81 8.71
N GLN A 179 -12.30 17.76 8.65
CA GLN A 179 -13.49 17.61 7.81
C GLN A 179 -13.12 17.62 6.33
N GLU A 180 -12.12 18.42 5.95
CA GLU A 180 -11.59 18.51 4.60
C GLU A 180 -10.99 17.19 4.15
N GLU A 181 -10.17 16.54 4.99
CA GLU A 181 -9.62 15.21 4.72
C GLU A 181 -10.73 14.16 4.54
N LEU A 182 -11.78 14.18 5.37
CA LEU A 182 -12.91 13.27 5.21
C LEU A 182 -13.67 13.50 3.90
N ILE A 183 -13.84 14.77 3.49
CA ILE A 183 -14.48 15.09 2.21
C ILE A 183 -13.65 14.54 1.05
N GLU A 184 -12.36 14.82 1.03
CA GLU A 184 -11.46 14.40 -0.04
C GLU A 184 -11.42 12.88 -0.23
N HIS A 185 -11.47 12.10 0.87
CA HIS A 185 -11.30 10.64 0.82
C HIS A 185 -12.62 9.85 0.77
N VAL A 186 -13.73 10.41 1.23
CA VAL A 186 -15.00 9.69 1.35
C VAL A 186 -16.03 10.15 0.32
N TRP A 187 -15.86 11.36 -0.27
CA TRP A 187 -16.76 11.89 -1.31
C TRP A 187 -16.07 11.92 -2.67
N ASP A 188 -16.80 11.52 -3.71
CA ASP A 188 -16.34 11.66 -5.09
C ASP A 188 -16.29 13.15 -5.47
N ALA A 189 -15.31 13.55 -6.29
CA ALA A 189 -15.05 14.93 -6.68
C ALA A 189 -16.21 15.65 -7.41
N SER A 190 -17.28 14.94 -7.75
CA SER A 190 -18.45 15.46 -8.50
C SER A 190 -19.61 15.94 -7.61
N VAL A 191 -19.50 15.82 -6.28
CA VAL A 191 -20.56 16.21 -5.36
C VAL A 191 -20.17 17.49 -4.62
N ASP A 192 -21.01 18.54 -4.72
CA ASP A 192 -20.87 19.80 -3.99
C ASP A 192 -20.55 19.57 -2.51
N SER A 193 -19.36 20.04 -2.13
CA SER A 193 -18.75 19.79 -0.81
C SER A 193 -19.35 20.69 0.25
N PHE A 194 -20.61 20.46 0.64
CA PHE A 194 -21.15 21.13 1.81
C PHE A 194 -20.60 20.49 3.09
N SER A 195 -19.80 21.22 3.86
CA SER A 195 -19.24 20.82 5.16
C SER A 195 -20.31 20.32 6.18
N GLY A 196 -21.56 20.68 5.99
CA GLY A 196 -22.71 20.16 6.76
C GLY A 196 -22.95 18.65 6.58
N SER A 197 -22.61 18.08 5.44
CA SER A 197 -22.80 16.67 5.13
C SER A 197 -21.95 15.75 6.02
N VAL A 198 -20.69 16.09 6.28
CA VAL A 198 -19.77 15.30 7.14
C VAL A 198 -20.34 15.20 8.56
N ARG A 199 -20.78 16.32 9.14
CA ARG A 199 -21.31 16.37 10.51
C ARG A 199 -22.53 15.50 10.70
N VAL A 200 -23.42 15.45 9.71
CA VAL A 200 -24.61 14.60 9.74
C VAL A 200 -24.24 13.14 9.75
N HIS A 201 -23.34 12.71 8.85
CA HIS A 201 -22.89 11.31 8.77
C HIS A 201 -22.08 10.89 10.00
N VAL A 202 -21.18 11.75 10.50
CA VAL A 202 -20.46 11.48 11.75
C VAL A 202 -21.40 11.37 12.93
N SER A 203 -22.44 12.26 13.04
CA SER A 203 -23.44 12.20 14.11
C SER A 203 -24.24 10.89 14.07
N SER A 204 -24.63 10.45 12.87
CA SER A 204 -25.35 9.18 12.67
C SER A 204 -24.46 7.98 13.02
N LEU A 205 -23.23 7.96 12.55
CA LEU A 205 -22.23 6.92 12.86
C LEU A 205 -22.00 6.80 14.38
N ARG A 206 -21.79 7.93 15.06
CA ARG A 206 -21.63 7.98 16.54
C ARG A 206 -22.81 7.35 17.27
N LYS A 207 -24.04 7.66 16.85
CA LYS A 207 -25.26 7.05 17.46
C LYS A 207 -25.26 5.53 17.30
N LYS A 208 -24.92 5.02 16.11
CA LYS A 208 -24.88 3.59 15.82
C LYS A 208 -23.79 2.88 16.63
N LEU A 209 -22.59 3.44 16.68
CA LEU A 209 -21.49 2.91 17.50
C LEU A 209 -21.85 2.92 18.99
N LYS A 210 -22.36 4.05 19.50
CA LYS A 210 -22.75 4.20 20.91
C LYS A 210 -23.85 3.23 21.32
N SER A 211 -24.81 2.93 20.44
CA SER A 211 -25.92 2.01 20.74
C SER A 211 -25.44 0.58 21.03
N VAL A 212 -24.33 0.16 20.43
CA VAL A 212 -23.74 -1.18 20.61
C VAL A 212 -22.65 -1.20 21.67
N LEU A 213 -21.78 -0.20 21.65
CA LEU A 213 -20.62 -0.12 22.54
C LEU A 213 -21.00 0.31 23.96
N GLY A 214 -22.01 1.18 24.10
CA GLY A 214 -22.38 1.85 25.35
C GLY A 214 -21.63 3.19 25.57
N TYR A 215 -20.61 3.50 24.77
CA TYR A 215 -19.86 4.73 24.80
C TYR A 215 -19.66 5.29 23.39
N ASP A 216 -19.19 6.53 23.28
CA ASP A 216 -18.90 7.18 22.00
C ASP A 216 -17.40 7.10 21.68
N PRO A 217 -16.98 6.31 20.68
CA PRO A 217 -15.58 6.14 20.35
C PRO A 217 -15.01 7.29 19.48
N ILE A 218 -15.86 8.20 18.94
CA ILE A 218 -15.42 9.28 18.06
C ILE A 218 -15.42 10.58 18.84
N ILE A 219 -14.23 11.08 19.13
CA ILE A 219 -14.02 12.36 19.82
C ILE A 219 -13.93 13.49 18.78
N ASN A 220 -14.64 14.59 19.04
CA ASN A 220 -14.48 15.84 18.27
C ASN A 220 -13.42 16.71 18.95
N LYS A 221 -12.31 16.96 18.26
CA LYS A 221 -11.29 17.92 18.64
C LYS A 221 -11.56 19.25 17.95
N VAL A 222 -11.93 20.25 18.74
CA VAL A 222 -12.29 21.59 18.23
C VAL A 222 -11.13 22.18 17.42
N GLY A 223 -11.39 22.54 16.17
CA GLY A 223 -10.39 23.10 15.24
C GLY A 223 -9.47 22.07 14.57
N GLU A 224 -9.46 20.79 15.02
CA GLU A 224 -8.58 19.75 14.46
C GLU A 224 -9.36 18.66 13.71
N GLY A 225 -10.63 18.39 14.07
CA GLY A 225 -11.45 17.35 13.42
C GLY A 225 -11.87 16.22 14.34
N TYR A 226 -11.99 15.02 13.79
CA TYR A 226 -12.49 13.83 14.49
C TYR A 226 -11.37 12.82 14.73
N LYS A 227 -11.38 12.19 15.89
CA LYS A 227 -10.44 11.13 16.26
C LYS A 227 -11.19 9.92 16.80
N ILE A 228 -10.83 8.72 16.35
CA ILE A 228 -11.33 7.48 16.93
C ILE A 228 -10.46 7.03 18.11
N THR A 229 -11.08 6.46 19.13
CA THR A 229 -10.41 5.97 20.36
C THR A 229 -11.00 4.66 20.81
N GLU A 230 -10.23 3.89 21.55
CA GLU A 230 -10.66 2.58 22.06
C GLU A 230 -11.75 2.64 23.15
N GLY A 231 -12.05 3.84 23.66
CA GLY A 231 -12.87 4.06 24.84
C GLY A 231 -12.06 3.85 26.14
N VAL A 232 -12.44 4.57 27.16
CA VAL A 232 -11.91 4.40 28.53
C VAL A 232 -12.89 3.56 29.32
#